data_26a392f81c5fe75b4adb324443fce2d5
#
_entry.id   26a392f81c5fe75b4adb324443fce2d5
#
_cell.length_a   1.000
_cell.length_b   1.000
_cell.length_c   1.000
_cell.angle_alpha   90.00
_cell.angle_beta   90.00
_cell.angle_gamma   90.00
#
_symmetry.space_group_name_H-M   'P 1'
#
loop_
_entity.id
_entity.type
_entity.pdbx_description
1 polymer ?
#
loop_
_entity_poly.entity_id
_entity_poly.type
_entity_poly.pdbx_seq_one_letter_code
_entity_poly.pdbx_strand_id
1 'polypeptide(L)'
;PKFFLDIEFLILKKQIYILQVRKLNVKKSSIKNFSKPLNDLEKKILKMTKETSHLIGKERYFSTMTDWNPAEILGIKPKPLATSLYQKLITNEVWSESRLSLGYKDVTKMPLMYSFLGTPYIDLRTDINSFFISDLPENIQLKLYAFYVKKFKNAPHFYFDKIESNLVINCISLDKKKYIKILNEARLTHKEIKIILDKYTNLTKNLIFKLNENINKYNYGEYLLKKIKKSQNSSINKIFLLQNICKNYGTLPFANLARMAFVAVEFLESLESLKIISNHEKTKFLETNKSISFEMSQALRKSKLKFLQKYGHLRPNTYEILTPN
;
A
#
# COMPACT_ATOMS: atom_id res chain seq x y z
N PRO A 1 10.56 5.79 36.65
CA PRO A 1 10.36 4.94 35.48
C PRO A 1 11.10 5.52 34.28
N LYS A 2 12.02 4.72 33.68
CA LYS A 2 12.68 5.12 32.43
C LYS A 2 11.65 5.00 31.29
N PHE A 3 11.29 6.13 30.72
CA PHE A 3 10.44 6.17 29.53
C PHE A 3 11.34 6.18 28.29
N PHE A 4 10.98 5.40 27.28
CA PHE A 4 11.52 5.54 25.95
C PHE A 4 10.55 6.43 25.15
N LEU A 5 11.11 7.32 24.34
CA LEU A 5 10.34 8.21 23.48
C LEU A 5 10.61 7.88 22.02
N ASP A 6 9.57 7.89 21.22
CA ASP A 6 9.62 7.94 19.79
C ASP A 6 9.47 9.39 19.39
N ILE A 7 10.46 9.94 18.69
CA ILE A 7 10.52 11.37 18.35
C ILE A 7 10.66 11.53 16.84
N GLU A 8 9.65 12.12 16.22
CA GLU A 8 9.73 12.55 14.82
C GLU A 8 10.24 13.99 14.78
N PHE A 9 11.24 14.26 13.95
CA PHE A 9 11.82 15.57 13.83
C PHE A 9 12.25 15.90 12.41
N LEU A 10 12.30 17.19 12.10
CA LEU A 10 12.83 17.74 10.86
C LEU A 10 14.10 18.56 11.17
N ILE A 11 15.12 18.43 10.32
CA ILE A 11 16.29 19.29 10.37
C ILE A 11 16.22 20.29 9.21
N LEU A 12 16.10 21.57 9.54
CA LEU A 12 16.10 22.66 8.56
C LEU A 12 17.15 23.69 8.96
N LYS A 13 18.08 24.04 8.06
CA LYS A 13 19.17 25.02 8.31
C LYS A 13 19.94 24.75 9.62
N LYS A 14 20.25 23.47 9.90
CA LYS A 14 20.92 23.01 11.13
C LYS A 14 20.11 23.18 12.42
N GLN A 15 18.84 23.52 12.35
CA GLN A 15 17.91 23.54 13.49
C GLN A 15 17.03 22.29 13.47
N ILE A 16 16.78 21.74 14.65
CA ILE A 16 15.90 20.57 14.82
C ILE A 16 14.51 21.08 15.21
N TYR A 17 13.51 20.65 14.44
CA TYR A 17 12.11 20.92 14.71
C TYR A 17 11.45 19.60 15.10
N ILE A 18 10.95 19.50 16.32
CA ILE A 18 10.23 18.33 16.80
C ILE A 18 8.81 18.37 16.23
N LEU A 19 8.46 17.37 15.44
CA LEU A 19 7.14 17.24 14.80
C LEU A 19 6.19 16.47 15.69
N GLN A 20 6.68 15.39 16.31
CA GLN A 20 5.89 14.53 17.18
C GLN A 20 6.75 13.89 18.25
N VAL A 21 6.19 13.71 19.46
CA VAL A 21 6.78 12.95 20.55
C VAL A 21 5.75 11.96 21.07
N ARG A 22 6.09 10.68 21.06
CA ARG A 22 5.24 9.60 21.57
C ARG A 22 5.97 8.82 22.65
N LYS A 23 5.23 8.34 23.64
CA LYS A 23 5.77 7.40 24.62
C LYS A 23 5.87 6.02 24.01
N LEU A 24 7.08 5.45 24.01
CA LEU A 24 7.30 4.10 23.52
C LEU A 24 7.01 3.11 24.68
N ASN A 25 5.98 2.28 24.53
CA ASN A 25 5.68 1.21 25.47
C ASN A 25 6.53 -0.02 25.16
N VAL A 26 7.78 0.00 25.58
CA VAL A 26 8.67 -1.18 25.45
C VAL A 26 8.37 -2.15 26.59
N LYS A 27 7.63 -3.22 26.31
CA LYS A 27 7.56 -4.37 27.22
C LYS A 27 8.85 -5.17 27.07
N LYS A 28 9.61 -5.31 28.15
CA LYS A 28 10.76 -6.25 28.18
C LYS A 28 10.21 -7.65 27.88
N SER A 29 10.67 -8.25 26.79
CA SER A 29 10.36 -9.65 26.49
C SER A 29 11.02 -10.55 27.55
N SER A 30 10.24 -11.43 28.14
CA SER A 30 10.72 -12.43 29.10
C SER A 30 11.32 -13.69 28.45
N ILE A 31 11.40 -13.72 27.13
CA ILE A 31 11.91 -14.88 26.37
C ILE A 31 13.44 -14.93 26.54
N LYS A 32 13.90 -15.86 27.36
CA LYS A 32 15.34 -16.04 27.65
C LYS A 32 16.10 -16.79 26.56
N ASN A 33 15.41 -17.55 25.68
CA ASN A 33 16.04 -18.31 24.60
C ASN A 33 15.27 -18.20 23.28
N PHE A 34 15.88 -17.57 22.29
CA PHE A 34 15.31 -17.35 20.95
C PHE A 34 15.78 -18.39 19.92
N SER A 35 16.72 -19.28 20.25
CA SER A 35 17.33 -20.19 19.28
C SER A 35 16.30 -21.10 18.61
N LYS A 36 15.42 -21.73 19.38
CA LYS A 36 14.39 -22.62 18.82
C LYS A 36 13.40 -21.89 17.92
N PRO A 37 12.76 -20.77 18.35
CA PRO A 37 11.88 -20.00 17.46
C PRO A 37 12.57 -19.49 16.18
N LEU A 38 13.84 -19.11 16.24
CA LEU A 38 14.60 -18.67 15.08
C LEU A 38 14.89 -19.82 14.10
N ASN A 39 15.29 -20.99 14.61
CA ASN A 39 15.52 -22.17 13.77
C ASN A 39 14.22 -22.64 13.08
N ASP A 40 13.09 -22.59 13.79
CA ASP A 40 11.78 -22.95 13.21
C ASP A 40 11.35 -21.93 12.15
N LEU A 41 11.64 -20.64 12.36
CA LEU A 41 11.42 -19.59 11.38
C LEU A 41 12.30 -19.79 10.13
N GLU A 42 13.58 -20.07 10.30
CA GLU A 42 14.51 -20.35 9.19
C GLU A 42 14.01 -21.52 8.35
N LYS A 43 13.66 -22.65 8.99
CA LYS A 43 13.08 -23.82 8.28
C LYS A 43 11.81 -23.45 7.51
N LYS A 44 10.92 -22.63 8.10
CA LYS A 44 9.71 -22.16 7.46
C LYS A 44 10.02 -21.32 6.21
N ILE A 45 10.93 -20.35 6.32
CA ILE A 45 11.34 -19.50 5.20
C ILE A 45 11.99 -20.34 4.10
N LEU A 46 12.91 -21.25 4.44
CA LEU A 46 13.54 -22.15 3.47
C LEU A 46 12.54 -23.06 2.76
N LYS A 47 11.51 -23.54 3.46
CA LYS A 47 10.41 -24.27 2.82
C LYS A 47 9.67 -23.39 1.83
N MET A 48 9.28 -22.18 2.24
CA MET A 48 8.55 -21.23 1.39
C MET A 48 9.32 -20.83 0.13
N THR A 49 10.66 -20.72 0.20
CA THR A 49 11.50 -20.41 -0.97
C THR A 49 11.59 -21.57 -1.99
N LYS A 50 11.35 -22.81 -1.55
CA LYS A 50 11.32 -24.01 -2.41
C LYS A 50 9.96 -24.28 -3.02
N GLU A 51 8.89 -23.67 -2.52
CA GLU A 51 7.54 -23.89 -3.04
C GLU A 51 7.42 -23.37 -4.46
N THR A 52 7.03 -24.26 -5.36
CA THR A 52 6.70 -23.91 -6.74
C THR A 52 5.38 -23.13 -6.77
N SER A 53 5.33 -22.06 -7.51
CA SER A 53 4.11 -21.29 -7.75
C SER A 53 4.11 -20.79 -9.19
N HIS A 54 2.95 -20.39 -9.69
CA HIS A 54 2.81 -19.74 -11.00
C HIS A 54 3.34 -18.29 -11.02
N LEU A 55 3.90 -17.80 -9.90
CA LEU A 55 4.54 -16.50 -9.84
C LEU A 55 5.90 -16.52 -10.54
N ILE A 56 6.17 -15.43 -11.23
CA ILE A 56 7.46 -15.18 -11.90
C ILE A 56 8.57 -15.01 -10.87
N GLY A 57 9.75 -15.54 -11.20
CA GLY A 57 10.95 -15.43 -10.41
C GLY A 57 11.06 -16.50 -9.31
N LYS A 58 12.29 -16.74 -8.85
CA LYS A 58 12.60 -17.74 -7.81
C LYS A 58 12.95 -17.09 -6.46
N GLU A 59 13.59 -15.92 -6.52
CA GLU A 59 14.02 -15.20 -5.31
C GLU A 59 12.81 -14.60 -4.58
N ARG A 60 12.82 -14.65 -3.25
CA ARG A 60 11.73 -14.19 -2.41
C ARG A 60 12.29 -13.31 -1.29
N TYR A 61 11.72 -12.14 -1.13
CA TYR A 61 12.08 -11.17 -0.11
C TYR A 61 10.84 -10.74 0.66
N PHE A 62 11.04 -10.31 1.90
CA PHE A 62 9.98 -9.86 2.77
C PHE A 62 10.31 -8.47 3.32
N SER A 63 9.33 -7.58 3.33
CA SER A 63 9.46 -6.22 3.86
C SER A 63 8.27 -5.87 4.76
N THR A 64 8.47 -4.96 5.70
CA THR A 64 7.42 -4.55 6.66
C THR A 64 6.63 -3.33 6.18
N MET A 65 7.16 -2.55 5.22
CA MET A 65 6.65 -1.22 4.86
C MET A 65 6.17 -1.10 3.40
N THR A 66 6.16 -2.20 2.66
CA THR A 66 5.67 -2.21 1.28
C THR A 66 4.15 -2.17 1.21
N ASP A 67 3.58 -2.49 0.07
CA ASP A 67 2.14 -2.39 -0.24
C ASP A 67 1.24 -2.63 0.99
N TRP A 68 0.27 -1.72 1.22
CA TRP A 68 -0.61 -1.73 2.40
C TRP A 68 0.08 -1.56 3.76
N ASN A 69 1.36 -1.32 3.78
CA ASN A 69 2.17 -0.97 4.95
C ASN A 69 1.65 -1.50 6.30
N PRO A 70 1.70 -2.82 6.55
CA PRO A 70 1.14 -3.40 7.76
C PRO A 70 1.84 -2.92 9.03
N ALA A 71 3.10 -2.50 8.95
CA ALA A 71 3.84 -1.98 10.09
C ALA A 71 3.26 -0.66 10.61
N GLU A 72 2.78 0.21 9.73
CA GLU A 72 2.12 1.47 10.12
C GLU A 72 0.66 1.25 10.51
N ILE A 73 -0.08 0.44 9.75
CA ILE A 73 -1.53 0.25 9.99
C ILE A 73 -1.78 -0.62 11.21
N LEU A 74 -1.02 -1.70 11.39
CA LEU A 74 -1.20 -2.67 12.48
C LEU A 74 -0.19 -2.52 13.61
N GLY A 75 0.99 -1.95 13.32
CA GLY A 75 2.15 -1.97 14.19
C GLY A 75 3.03 -3.22 14.02
N ILE A 76 4.21 -3.19 14.63
CA ILE A 76 5.25 -4.23 14.48
C ILE A 76 4.83 -5.57 15.10
N LYS A 77 4.04 -5.55 16.17
CA LYS A 77 3.52 -6.75 16.85
C LYS A 77 2.04 -6.60 17.15
N PRO A 78 1.19 -6.68 16.10
CA PRO A 78 -0.25 -6.52 16.28
C PRO A 78 -0.88 -7.66 17.08
N LYS A 79 -2.00 -7.37 17.74
CA LYS A 79 -2.81 -8.39 18.39
C LYS A 79 -3.48 -9.30 17.35
N PRO A 80 -3.73 -10.59 17.68
CA PRO A 80 -4.29 -11.57 16.74
C PRO A 80 -5.59 -11.12 16.06
N LEU A 81 -6.52 -10.49 16.82
CA LEU A 81 -7.78 -10.01 16.28
C LEU A 81 -7.57 -8.89 15.23
N ALA A 82 -6.71 -7.93 15.51
CA ALA A 82 -6.38 -6.87 14.56
C ALA A 82 -5.74 -7.45 13.29
N THR A 83 -4.80 -8.40 13.45
CA THR A 83 -4.15 -9.08 12.32
C THR A 83 -5.15 -9.83 11.46
N SER A 84 -6.04 -10.64 12.07
CA SER A 84 -7.04 -11.42 11.32
C SER A 84 -8.05 -10.55 10.60
N LEU A 85 -8.47 -9.44 11.21
CA LEU A 85 -9.36 -8.47 10.57
C LEU A 85 -8.69 -7.78 9.38
N TYR A 86 -7.44 -7.35 9.54
CA TYR A 86 -6.66 -6.75 8.46
C TYR A 86 -6.47 -7.72 7.29
N GLN A 87 -6.12 -8.98 7.58
CA GLN A 87 -6.02 -10.02 6.56
C GLN A 87 -7.32 -10.20 5.81
N LYS A 88 -8.44 -10.31 6.52
CA LYS A 88 -9.77 -10.51 5.91
C LYS A 88 -10.22 -9.33 5.05
N LEU A 89 -9.96 -8.11 5.50
CA LEU A 89 -10.42 -6.90 4.81
C LEU A 89 -9.48 -6.46 3.69
N ILE A 90 -8.21 -6.86 3.71
CA ILE A 90 -7.19 -6.34 2.81
C ILE A 90 -6.35 -7.45 2.16
N THR A 91 -5.46 -8.10 2.93
CA THR A 91 -4.32 -8.81 2.36
C THR A 91 -4.59 -10.23 1.90
N ASN A 92 -5.72 -10.86 2.26
CA ASN A 92 -6.04 -12.21 1.77
C ASN A 92 -6.61 -12.19 0.36
N GLU A 93 -7.46 -11.22 0.04
CA GLU A 93 -8.20 -11.23 -1.23
C GLU A 93 -8.30 -9.84 -1.88
N VAL A 94 -8.71 -8.83 -1.14
CA VAL A 94 -9.13 -7.52 -1.69
C VAL A 94 -8.03 -6.83 -2.49
N TRP A 95 -6.79 -6.87 -2.02
CA TRP A 95 -5.66 -6.26 -2.71
C TRP A 95 -5.43 -6.89 -4.10
N SER A 96 -5.56 -8.21 -4.21
CA SER A 96 -5.38 -8.95 -5.48
C SER A 96 -6.61 -8.83 -6.38
N GLU A 97 -7.83 -8.85 -5.82
CA GLU A 97 -9.07 -8.57 -6.54
C GLU A 97 -9.04 -7.15 -7.15
N SER A 98 -8.51 -6.18 -6.42
CA SER A 98 -8.29 -4.82 -6.93
C SER A 98 -7.37 -4.84 -8.16
N ARG A 99 -6.19 -5.45 -8.05
CA ARG A 99 -5.23 -5.55 -9.16
C ARG A 99 -5.84 -6.23 -10.38
N LEU A 100 -6.47 -7.38 -10.18
CA LEU A 100 -7.12 -8.14 -11.25
C LEU A 100 -8.22 -7.32 -11.93
N SER A 101 -9.08 -6.66 -11.15
CA SER A 101 -10.17 -5.83 -11.68
C SER A 101 -9.68 -4.67 -12.56
N LEU A 102 -8.45 -4.23 -12.36
CA LEU A 102 -7.81 -3.14 -13.09
C LEU A 102 -7.01 -3.62 -14.31
N GLY A 103 -6.87 -4.94 -14.53
CA GLY A 103 -6.17 -5.52 -15.68
C GLY A 103 -4.74 -5.99 -15.40
N TYR A 104 -4.33 -6.02 -14.15
CA TYR A 104 -3.07 -6.62 -13.76
C TYR A 104 -3.19 -8.15 -13.63
N LYS A 105 -2.06 -8.83 -13.44
CA LYS A 105 -1.95 -10.29 -13.34
C LYS A 105 -2.78 -10.82 -12.19
N ASP A 106 -3.43 -11.97 -12.42
CA ASP A 106 -4.15 -12.70 -11.37
C ASP A 106 -3.18 -13.30 -10.35
N VAL A 107 -3.24 -12.80 -9.14
CA VAL A 107 -2.52 -13.30 -7.97
C VAL A 107 -3.47 -13.56 -6.80
N THR A 108 -4.77 -13.73 -7.06
CA THR A 108 -5.83 -13.85 -6.05
C THR A 108 -5.66 -15.02 -5.08
N LYS A 109 -4.95 -16.07 -5.51
CA LYS A 109 -4.65 -17.24 -4.67
C LYS A 109 -3.34 -17.12 -3.88
N MET A 110 -2.62 -16.03 -4.04
CA MET A 110 -1.32 -15.81 -3.39
C MET A 110 -1.48 -14.88 -2.19
N PRO A 111 -1.06 -15.32 -0.99
CA PRO A 111 -1.07 -14.44 0.16
C PRO A 111 -0.04 -13.32 -0.02
N LEU A 112 -0.47 -12.08 0.22
CA LEU A 112 0.43 -10.93 0.22
C LEU A 112 1.24 -10.85 1.51
N MET A 113 0.60 -11.11 2.65
CA MET A 113 1.18 -10.91 3.96
C MET A 113 1.43 -12.22 4.72
N TYR A 114 2.61 -12.31 5.31
CA TYR A 114 3.01 -13.40 6.21
C TYR A 114 3.32 -12.85 7.59
N SER A 115 3.07 -13.64 8.64
CA SER A 115 3.49 -13.30 9.99
C SER A 115 4.69 -14.16 10.41
N PHE A 116 5.79 -13.51 10.78
CA PHE A 116 6.98 -14.14 11.32
C PHE A 116 7.22 -13.67 12.74
N LEU A 117 7.14 -14.59 13.69
CA LEU A 117 7.26 -14.31 15.14
C LEU A 117 6.31 -13.18 15.62
N GLY A 118 5.13 -13.10 15.02
CA GLY A 118 4.11 -12.10 15.33
C GLY A 118 4.28 -10.74 14.63
N THR A 119 5.32 -10.58 13.83
CA THR A 119 5.53 -9.37 13.00
C THR A 119 5.00 -9.62 11.58
N PRO A 120 4.16 -8.73 11.03
CA PRO A 120 3.66 -8.86 9.67
C PRO A 120 4.72 -8.43 8.65
N TYR A 121 4.82 -9.20 7.57
CA TYR A 121 5.70 -8.94 6.42
C TYR A 121 4.96 -9.11 5.11
N ILE A 122 5.24 -8.25 4.17
CA ILE A 122 4.78 -8.34 2.79
C ILE A 122 5.76 -9.17 1.97
N ASP A 123 5.24 -10.09 1.18
CA ASP A 123 6.00 -10.87 0.21
C ASP A 123 6.22 -10.07 -1.06
N LEU A 124 7.44 -9.59 -1.27
CA LEU A 124 7.81 -8.79 -2.43
C LEU A 124 7.67 -9.55 -3.75
N ARG A 125 7.81 -10.88 -3.75
CA ARG A 125 7.61 -11.66 -4.97
C ARG A 125 6.15 -11.59 -5.40
N THR A 126 5.23 -11.76 -4.48
CA THR A 126 3.79 -11.66 -4.74
C THR A 126 3.41 -10.23 -5.13
N ASP A 127 3.93 -9.24 -4.42
CA ASP A 127 3.68 -7.84 -4.69
C ASP A 127 4.15 -7.42 -6.09
N ILE A 128 5.42 -7.65 -6.45
CA ILE A 128 5.96 -7.34 -7.77
C ILE A 128 5.16 -8.03 -8.89
N ASN A 129 4.80 -9.32 -8.71
CA ASN A 129 4.00 -10.05 -9.70
C ASN A 129 2.63 -9.41 -9.91
N SER A 130 2.06 -8.81 -8.87
CA SER A 130 0.75 -8.16 -8.94
C SER A 130 0.71 -6.91 -9.83
N PHE A 131 1.88 -6.37 -10.21
CA PHE A 131 1.99 -5.23 -11.11
C PHE A 131 2.24 -5.61 -12.57
N PHE A 132 2.48 -6.87 -12.88
CA PHE A 132 2.52 -7.29 -14.28
C PHE A 132 1.12 -7.22 -14.90
N ILE A 133 1.06 -6.95 -16.20
CA ILE A 133 -0.19 -7.03 -16.94
C ILE A 133 -0.51 -8.50 -17.21
N SER A 134 -1.79 -8.88 -17.15
CA SER A 134 -2.25 -10.27 -17.26
C SER A 134 -1.77 -10.99 -18.53
N ASP A 135 -1.66 -10.28 -19.66
CA ASP A 135 -1.28 -10.81 -20.97
C ASP A 135 0.15 -10.44 -21.40
N LEU A 136 1.00 -9.96 -20.45
CA LEU A 136 2.40 -9.70 -20.75
C LEU A 136 3.17 -11.02 -20.94
N PRO A 137 3.95 -11.20 -22.03
CA PRO A 137 4.70 -12.42 -22.27
C PRO A 137 5.62 -12.79 -21.09
N GLU A 138 5.66 -14.10 -20.76
CA GLU A 138 6.38 -14.59 -19.57
C GLU A 138 7.88 -14.29 -19.61
N ASN A 139 8.51 -14.38 -20.78
CA ASN A 139 9.92 -14.03 -20.94
C ASN A 139 10.21 -12.56 -20.61
N ILE A 140 9.27 -11.65 -20.91
CA ILE A 140 9.38 -10.22 -20.54
C ILE A 140 9.18 -10.05 -19.03
N GLN A 141 8.18 -10.73 -18.44
CA GLN A 141 7.95 -10.72 -17.00
C GLN A 141 9.21 -11.21 -16.23
N LEU A 142 9.86 -12.28 -16.70
CA LEU A 142 11.09 -12.81 -16.09
C LEU A 142 12.24 -11.78 -16.10
N LYS A 143 12.46 -11.10 -17.22
CA LYS A 143 13.49 -10.06 -17.32
C LYS A 143 13.21 -8.88 -16.39
N LEU A 144 11.96 -8.42 -16.38
CA LEU A 144 11.52 -7.32 -15.49
C LEU A 144 11.66 -7.72 -14.02
N TYR A 145 11.22 -8.93 -13.66
CA TYR A 145 11.35 -9.41 -12.28
C TYR A 145 12.82 -9.43 -11.82
N ALA A 146 13.69 -10.02 -12.63
CA ALA A 146 15.11 -10.08 -12.33
C ALA A 146 15.73 -8.67 -12.18
N PHE A 147 15.31 -7.73 -13.02
CA PHE A 147 15.72 -6.34 -12.93
C PHE A 147 15.24 -5.65 -11.64
N TYR A 148 13.96 -5.81 -11.28
CA TYR A 148 13.39 -5.21 -10.06
C TYR A 148 14.05 -5.79 -8.80
N VAL A 149 14.24 -7.11 -8.75
CA VAL A 149 14.93 -7.76 -7.62
C VAL A 149 16.36 -7.27 -7.51
N LYS A 150 17.09 -7.14 -8.61
CA LYS A 150 18.45 -6.60 -8.62
C LYS A 150 18.49 -5.16 -8.09
N LYS A 151 17.57 -4.30 -8.51
CA LYS A 151 17.47 -2.93 -8.00
C LYS A 151 17.18 -2.92 -6.50
N PHE A 152 16.23 -3.73 -6.04
CA PHE A 152 15.89 -3.85 -4.63
C PHE A 152 17.12 -4.30 -3.81
N LYS A 153 17.84 -5.33 -4.24
CA LYS A 153 19.05 -5.84 -3.55
C LYS A 153 20.15 -4.79 -3.43
N ASN A 154 20.30 -3.97 -4.45
CA ASN A 154 21.35 -2.93 -4.47
C ASN A 154 21.04 -1.75 -3.55
N ALA A 155 19.75 -1.45 -3.29
CA ALA A 155 19.33 -0.32 -2.47
C ALA A 155 18.05 -0.66 -1.65
N PRO A 156 18.10 -1.69 -0.76
CA PRO A 156 16.92 -2.13 -0.04
C PRO A 156 16.33 -1.03 0.86
N HIS A 157 17.19 -0.20 1.48
CA HIS A 157 16.73 0.93 2.32
C HIS A 157 16.02 2.04 1.56
N PHE A 158 16.25 2.14 0.25
CA PHE A 158 15.56 3.10 -0.60
C PHE A 158 14.20 2.56 -1.08
N TYR A 159 14.10 1.26 -1.35
CA TYR A 159 12.91 0.67 -1.98
C TYR A 159 11.95 -0.02 -1.01
N PHE A 160 12.30 -0.21 0.27
CA PHE A 160 11.52 -1.02 1.21
C PHE A 160 10.07 -0.53 1.39
N ASP A 161 9.79 0.75 1.17
CA ASP A 161 8.49 1.41 1.26
C ASP A 161 8.03 2.03 -0.09
N LYS A 162 8.80 1.81 -1.17
CA LYS A 162 8.61 2.48 -2.46
C LYS A 162 8.53 1.52 -3.64
N ILE A 163 7.99 0.31 -3.42
CA ILE A 163 7.90 -0.69 -4.49
C ILE A 163 7.06 -0.15 -5.65
N GLU A 164 5.86 0.30 -5.36
CA GLU A 164 4.92 0.79 -6.35
C GLU A 164 5.38 2.08 -7.02
N SER A 165 5.90 3.04 -6.27
CA SER A 165 6.23 4.37 -6.78
C SER A 165 7.56 4.43 -7.52
N ASN A 166 8.55 3.62 -7.12
CA ASN A 166 9.93 3.79 -7.59
C ASN A 166 10.60 2.52 -8.14
N LEU A 167 10.13 1.33 -7.77
CA LEU A 167 10.75 0.09 -8.19
C LEU A 167 10.15 -0.47 -9.47
N VAL A 168 8.82 -0.62 -9.51
CA VAL A 168 8.10 -1.29 -10.60
C VAL A 168 7.47 -0.28 -11.57
N ILE A 169 7.33 -0.66 -12.83
CA ILE A 169 6.49 0.06 -13.79
C ILE A 169 5.06 -0.45 -13.60
N ASN A 170 4.15 0.43 -13.20
CA ASN A 170 2.74 0.11 -12.95
C ASN A 170 1.78 0.85 -13.89
N CYS A 171 2.25 1.90 -14.57
CA CYS A 171 1.52 2.66 -15.58
C CYS A 171 2.51 3.33 -16.53
N ILE A 172 2.02 3.89 -17.62
CA ILE A 172 2.81 4.75 -18.54
C ILE A 172 2.13 6.12 -18.64
N SER A 173 2.88 7.16 -18.30
CA SER A 173 2.46 8.56 -18.44
C SER A 173 2.92 9.18 -19.76
N LEU A 174 2.92 10.51 -19.87
CA LEU A 174 3.23 11.24 -21.10
C LEU A 174 4.73 11.15 -21.49
N ASP A 175 5.63 11.16 -20.51
CA ASP A 175 7.08 11.08 -20.75
C ASP A 175 7.53 9.64 -20.98
N LYS A 176 7.36 9.14 -22.18
CA LYS A 176 7.79 7.79 -22.55
C LYS A 176 9.29 7.60 -22.52
N LYS A 177 10.11 8.67 -22.64
CA LYS A 177 11.58 8.60 -22.61
C LYS A 177 12.09 8.07 -21.24
N LYS A 178 11.43 8.47 -20.15
CA LYS A 178 11.70 7.96 -18.79
C LYS A 178 11.62 6.43 -18.76
N TYR A 179 10.56 5.86 -19.29
CA TYR A 179 10.32 4.41 -19.27
C TYR A 179 11.27 3.66 -20.19
N ILE A 180 11.53 4.19 -21.40
CA ILE A 180 12.50 3.61 -22.34
C ILE A 180 13.87 3.50 -21.69
N LYS A 181 14.34 4.53 -20.97
CA LYS A 181 15.60 4.51 -20.24
C LYS A 181 15.63 3.36 -19.21
N ILE A 182 14.60 3.25 -18.37
CA ILE A 182 14.48 2.20 -17.34
C ILE A 182 14.47 0.80 -18.00
N LEU A 183 13.74 0.63 -19.08
CA LEU A 183 13.59 -0.65 -19.77
C LEU A 183 14.89 -1.08 -20.51
N ASN A 184 15.69 -0.12 -21.00
CA ASN A 184 17.02 -0.41 -21.52
C ASN A 184 17.97 -0.93 -20.41
N GLU A 185 17.89 -0.38 -19.20
CA GLU A 185 18.65 -0.89 -18.04
C GLU A 185 18.26 -2.35 -17.69
N ALA A 186 17.03 -2.74 -17.95
CA ALA A 186 16.54 -4.12 -17.80
C ALA A 186 16.99 -5.07 -18.94
N ARG A 187 17.80 -4.60 -19.88
CA ARG A 187 18.33 -5.35 -21.05
C ARG A 187 17.21 -5.94 -21.93
N LEU A 188 16.14 -5.19 -22.09
CA LEU A 188 15.04 -5.54 -22.99
C LEU A 188 15.37 -5.08 -24.43
N THR A 189 14.94 -5.86 -25.40
CA THR A 189 15.05 -5.50 -26.82
C THR A 189 14.06 -4.40 -27.18
N HIS A 190 14.30 -3.67 -28.26
CA HIS A 190 13.37 -2.64 -28.76
C HIS A 190 11.95 -3.17 -29.00
N LYS A 191 11.82 -4.43 -29.47
CA LYS A 191 10.52 -5.09 -29.67
C LYS A 191 9.80 -5.33 -28.33
N GLU A 192 10.52 -5.81 -27.31
CA GLU A 192 9.98 -6.04 -25.98
C GLU A 192 9.58 -4.72 -25.31
N ILE A 193 10.40 -3.69 -25.43
CA ILE A 193 10.10 -2.33 -24.93
C ILE A 193 8.82 -1.80 -25.56
N LYS A 194 8.65 -1.93 -26.88
CA LYS A 194 7.42 -1.51 -27.57
C LYS A 194 6.20 -2.24 -27.02
N ILE A 195 6.27 -3.56 -26.83
CA ILE A 195 5.18 -4.35 -26.25
C ILE A 195 4.80 -3.82 -24.86
N ILE A 196 5.77 -3.55 -24.00
CA ILE A 196 5.54 -3.04 -22.64
C ILE A 196 4.87 -1.67 -22.71
N LEU A 197 5.41 -0.73 -23.50
CA LEU A 197 4.87 0.61 -23.63
C LEU A 197 3.42 0.60 -24.13
N ASP A 198 3.12 -0.21 -25.15
CA ASP A 198 1.77 -0.30 -25.71
C ASP A 198 0.78 -0.89 -24.69
N LYS A 199 1.14 -2.00 -24.05
CA LYS A 199 0.27 -2.67 -23.09
C LYS A 199 0.01 -1.80 -21.84
N TYR A 200 1.06 -1.22 -21.23
CA TYR A 200 0.88 -0.36 -20.06
C TYR A 200 0.21 0.98 -20.41
N THR A 201 0.37 1.50 -21.62
CA THR A 201 -0.40 2.67 -22.07
C THR A 201 -1.89 2.34 -22.12
N ASN A 202 -2.26 1.18 -22.66
CA ASN A 202 -3.66 0.74 -22.71
C ASN A 202 -4.23 0.49 -21.32
N LEU A 203 -3.45 -0.16 -20.43
CA LEU A 203 -3.81 -0.33 -19.03
C LEU A 203 -4.09 1.04 -18.38
N THR A 204 -3.18 2.00 -18.54
CA THR A 204 -3.31 3.34 -17.96
C THR A 204 -4.60 4.04 -18.40
N LYS A 205 -4.94 3.97 -19.71
CA LYS A 205 -6.21 4.49 -20.21
C LYS A 205 -7.42 3.84 -19.53
N ASN A 206 -7.40 2.51 -19.41
CA ASN A 206 -8.48 1.77 -18.76
C ASN A 206 -8.63 2.12 -17.27
N LEU A 207 -7.52 2.38 -16.57
CA LEU A 207 -7.57 2.85 -15.17
C LEU A 207 -8.32 4.18 -15.06
N ILE A 208 -8.03 5.14 -15.94
CA ILE A 208 -8.68 6.46 -15.93
C ILE A 208 -10.19 6.31 -16.17
N PHE A 209 -10.61 5.48 -17.13
CA PHE A 209 -12.03 5.26 -17.41
C PHE A 209 -12.81 4.64 -16.25
N LYS A 210 -12.15 3.85 -15.38
CA LYS A 210 -12.78 3.22 -14.21
C LYS A 210 -12.93 4.14 -12.99
N LEU A 211 -12.47 5.39 -13.05
CA LEU A 211 -12.50 6.32 -11.92
C LEU A 211 -13.93 6.51 -11.38
N ASN A 212 -14.87 6.91 -12.24
CA ASN A 212 -16.24 7.18 -11.82
C ASN A 212 -16.97 5.92 -11.30
N GLU A 213 -16.70 4.75 -11.88
CA GLU A 213 -17.24 3.48 -11.39
C GLU A 213 -16.84 3.24 -9.92
N ASN A 214 -15.57 3.44 -9.59
CA ASN A 214 -15.08 3.22 -8.22
C ASN A 214 -15.59 4.27 -7.23
N ILE A 215 -15.74 5.52 -7.63
CA ILE A 215 -16.38 6.57 -6.82
C ILE A 215 -17.84 6.20 -6.53
N ASN A 216 -18.60 5.78 -7.55
CA ASN A 216 -19.99 5.39 -7.40
C ASN A 216 -20.13 4.15 -6.48
N LYS A 217 -19.22 3.19 -6.62
CA LYS A 217 -19.19 1.99 -5.77
C LYS A 217 -18.93 2.36 -4.31
N TYR A 218 -18.00 3.27 -4.03
CA TYR A 218 -17.75 3.79 -2.69
C TYR A 218 -18.98 4.51 -2.11
N ASN A 219 -19.59 5.42 -2.87
CA ASN A 219 -20.79 6.16 -2.43
C ASN A 219 -21.97 5.23 -2.14
N TYR A 220 -22.13 4.17 -2.93
CA TYR A 220 -23.15 3.14 -2.65
C TYR A 220 -22.87 2.40 -1.33
N GLY A 221 -21.59 2.16 -1.03
CA GLY A 221 -21.18 1.60 0.27
C GLY A 221 -21.59 2.45 1.46
N GLU A 222 -21.47 3.77 1.35
CA GLU A 222 -21.95 4.70 2.39
C GLU A 222 -23.47 4.62 2.59
N TYR A 223 -24.22 4.51 1.49
CA TYR A 223 -25.67 4.28 1.57
C TYR A 223 -26.02 2.98 2.31
N LEU A 224 -25.36 1.87 1.95
CA LEU A 224 -25.54 0.58 2.62
C LEU A 224 -25.16 0.63 4.11
N LEU A 225 -24.08 1.32 4.46
CA LEU A 225 -23.67 1.53 5.85
C LEU A 225 -24.76 2.22 6.68
N LYS A 226 -25.35 3.30 6.14
CA LYS A 226 -26.47 4.01 6.79
C LYS A 226 -27.70 3.10 6.96
N LYS A 227 -27.99 2.27 5.97
CA LYS A 227 -29.12 1.30 6.02
C LYS A 227 -28.92 0.24 7.11
N ILE A 228 -27.71 -0.35 7.22
CA ILE A 228 -27.42 -1.37 8.24
C ILE A 228 -27.45 -0.78 9.65
N LYS A 229 -26.91 0.42 9.85
CA LYS A 229 -26.96 1.08 11.17
C LYS A 229 -28.39 1.23 11.69
N LYS A 230 -29.37 1.48 10.81
CA LYS A 230 -30.80 1.63 11.14
C LYS A 230 -31.55 0.30 11.18
N SER A 231 -30.96 -0.81 10.75
CA SER A 231 -31.64 -2.11 10.68
C SER A 231 -31.82 -2.72 12.07
N GLN A 232 -32.82 -3.60 12.18
CA GLN A 232 -33.11 -4.38 13.40
C GLN A 232 -32.33 -5.71 13.46
N ASN A 233 -31.33 -5.91 12.60
CA ASN A 233 -30.51 -7.10 12.61
C ASN A 233 -29.81 -7.31 13.96
N SER A 234 -29.58 -8.55 14.36
CA SER A 234 -28.77 -8.87 15.52
C SER A 234 -27.36 -8.30 15.39
N SER A 235 -26.69 -8.06 16.50
CA SER A 235 -25.31 -7.52 16.52
C SER A 235 -24.34 -8.37 15.71
N ILE A 236 -24.45 -9.69 15.79
CA ILE A 236 -23.62 -10.63 15.04
C ILE A 236 -23.84 -10.47 13.52
N ASN A 237 -25.08 -10.44 13.06
CA ASN A 237 -25.41 -10.23 11.65
C ASN A 237 -24.92 -8.86 11.16
N LYS A 238 -25.05 -7.82 11.99
CA LYS A 238 -24.49 -6.49 11.65
C LYS A 238 -22.98 -6.54 11.46
N ILE A 239 -22.24 -7.27 12.29
CA ILE A 239 -20.78 -7.42 12.14
C ILE A 239 -20.43 -8.03 10.77
N PHE A 240 -21.07 -9.12 10.37
CA PHE A 240 -20.83 -9.75 9.07
C PHE A 240 -21.21 -8.85 7.90
N LEU A 241 -22.34 -8.17 7.98
CA LEU A 241 -22.77 -7.22 6.94
C LEU A 241 -21.82 -6.04 6.83
N LEU A 242 -21.35 -5.48 7.96
CA LEU A 242 -20.39 -4.39 7.99
C LEU A 242 -19.02 -4.81 7.43
N GLN A 243 -18.56 -6.02 7.74
CA GLN A 243 -17.32 -6.55 7.14
C GLN A 243 -17.44 -6.67 5.62
N ASN A 244 -18.57 -7.17 5.10
CA ASN A 244 -18.82 -7.27 3.66
C ASN A 244 -18.87 -5.89 2.99
N ILE A 245 -19.54 -4.91 3.61
CA ILE A 245 -19.55 -3.55 3.09
C ILE A 245 -18.15 -2.95 3.10
N CYS A 246 -17.44 -3.07 4.21
CA CYS A 246 -16.07 -2.58 4.32
C CYS A 246 -15.17 -3.21 3.23
N LYS A 247 -15.24 -4.52 3.03
CA LYS A 247 -14.47 -5.23 2.01
C LYS A 247 -14.81 -4.76 0.59
N ASN A 248 -16.08 -4.82 0.19
CA ASN A 248 -16.50 -4.69 -1.21
C ASN A 248 -16.75 -3.25 -1.65
N TYR A 249 -17.13 -2.37 -0.74
CA TYR A 249 -17.49 -0.98 -1.02
C TYR A 249 -16.59 0.05 -0.30
N GLY A 250 -15.76 -0.38 0.62
CA GLY A 250 -14.73 0.43 1.27
C GLY A 250 -13.35 0.11 0.68
N THR A 251 -12.76 -1.00 1.10
CA THR A 251 -11.36 -1.34 0.81
C THR A 251 -11.10 -1.56 -0.69
N LEU A 252 -11.99 -2.29 -1.38
CA LEU A 252 -11.79 -2.59 -2.80
C LEU A 252 -11.81 -1.32 -3.69
N PRO A 253 -12.84 -0.45 -3.65
CA PRO A 253 -12.80 0.79 -4.41
C PRO A 253 -11.69 1.73 -3.92
N PHE A 254 -11.35 1.76 -2.62
CA PHE A 254 -10.23 2.52 -2.11
C PHE A 254 -8.91 2.07 -2.74
N ALA A 255 -8.65 0.76 -2.82
CA ALA A 255 -7.46 0.22 -3.47
C ALA A 255 -7.36 0.63 -4.95
N ASN A 256 -8.50 0.59 -5.66
CA ASN A 256 -8.58 1.03 -7.05
C ASN A 256 -8.33 2.53 -7.20
N LEU A 257 -8.94 3.36 -6.34
CA LEU A 257 -8.76 4.81 -6.35
C LEU A 257 -7.33 5.22 -5.98
N ALA A 258 -6.71 4.53 -5.00
CA ALA A 258 -5.31 4.74 -4.65
C ALA A 258 -4.40 4.47 -5.86
N ARG A 259 -4.65 3.40 -6.62
CA ARG A 259 -3.93 3.12 -7.88
C ARG A 259 -4.07 4.25 -8.89
N MET A 260 -5.28 4.79 -9.04
CA MET A 260 -5.53 5.92 -9.94
C MET A 260 -4.85 7.20 -9.47
N ALA A 261 -4.72 7.40 -8.14
CA ALA A 261 -3.96 8.51 -7.58
C ALA A 261 -2.46 8.42 -7.93
N PHE A 262 -1.85 7.22 -7.88
CA PHE A 262 -0.47 7.02 -8.36
C PHE A 262 -0.33 7.35 -9.86
N VAL A 263 -1.30 6.97 -10.69
CA VAL A 263 -1.33 7.35 -12.11
C VAL A 263 -1.38 8.87 -12.26
N ALA A 264 -2.23 9.55 -11.49
CA ALA A 264 -2.34 11.01 -11.53
C ALA A 264 -1.03 11.70 -11.14
N VAL A 265 -0.32 11.19 -10.11
CA VAL A 265 1.01 11.69 -9.71
C VAL A 265 2.01 11.48 -10.85
N GLU A 266 2.07 10.30 -11.48
CA GLU A 266 2.96 10.04 -12.62
C GLU A 266 2.67 10.97 -13.81
N PHE A 267 1.40 11.31 -14.07
CA PHE A 267 1.06 12.31 -15.11
C PHE A 267 1.55 13.70 -14.73
N LEU A 268 1.35 14.12 -13.47
CA LEU A 268 1.80 15.42 -12.99
C LEU A 268 3.34 15.56 -13.07
N GLU A 269 4.08 14.52 -12.68
CA GLU A 269 5.53 14.44 -12.82
C GLU A 269 5.96 14.51 -14.31
N SER A 270 5.22 13.85 -15.20
CA SER A 270 5.53 13.88 -16.63
C SER A 270 5.25 15.23 -17.28
N LEU A 271 4.25 15.97 -16.84
CA LEU A 271 3.99 17.34 -17.31
C LEU A 271 5.14 18.28 -16.94
N GLU A 272 5.70 18.12 -15.73
CA GLU A 272 6.88 18.89 -15.30
C GLU A 272 8.14 18.47 -16.09
N SER A 273 8.41 17.17 -16.24
CA SER A 273 9.58 16.67 -16.98
C SER A 273 9.59 17.10 -18.43
N LEU A 274 8.42 17.17 -19.06
CA LEU A 274 8.22 17.67 -20.41
C LEU A 274 8.18 19.22 -20.53
N LYS A 275 8.34 19.92 -19.39
CA LYS A 275 8.29 21.39 -19.32
C LYS A 275 6.95 21.99 -19.78
N ILE A 276 5.85 21.24 -19.68
CA ILE A 276 4.50 21.73 -19.95
C ILE A 276 4.01 22.60 -18.81
N ILE A 277 4.37 22.21 -17.57
CA ILE A 277 4.16 23.01 -16.37
C ILE A 277 5.50 23.19 -15.65
N SER A 278 5.62 24.27 -14.90
CA SER A 278 6.75 24.53 -14.01
C SER A 278 6.59 23.80 -12.66
N ASN A 279 7.69 23.62 -11.92
CA ASN A 279 7.63 23.10 -10.55
C ASN A 279 6.76 23.96 -9.64
N HIS A 280 6.78 25.30 -9.83
CA HIS A 280 5.93 26.22 -9.07
C HIS A 280 4.43 25.95 -9.33
N GLU A 281 4.03 25.79 -10.58
CA GLU A 281 2.63 25.48 -10.93
C GLU A 281 2.21 24.13 -10.38
N LYS A 282 3.06 23.10 -10.48
CA LYS A 282 2.82 21.79 -9.86
C LYS A 282 2.60 21.91 -8.35
N THR A 283 3.49 22.61 -7.65
CA THR A 283 3.40 22.82 -6.20
C THR A 283 2.12 23.56 -5.84
N LYS A 284 1.81 24.65 -6.53
CA LYS A 284 0.58 25.42 -6.33
C LYS A 284 -0.67 24.57 -6.56
N PHE A 285 -0.69 23.72 -7.60
CA PHE A 285 -1.78 22.77 -7.82
C PHE A 285 -1.95 21.80 -6.65
N LEU A 286 -0.87 21.20 -6.15
CA LEU A 286 -0.92 20.28 -5.01
C LEU A 286 -1.40 20.97 -3.73
N GLU A 287 -1.02 22.23 -3.50
CA GLU A 287 -1.49 23.04 -2.36
C GLU A 287 -2.99 23.36 -2.41
N THR A 288 -3.61 23.39 -3.61
CA THR A 288 -5.06 23.58 -3.73
C THR A 288 -5.87 22.39 -3.26
N ASN A 289 -5.25 21.20 -3.18
CA ASN A 289 -5.91 20.00 -2.69
C ASN A 289 -6.11 20.09 -1.17
N LYS A 290 -7.36 20.29 -0.76
CA LYS A 290 -7.74 20.27 0.65
C LYS A 290 -7.65 18.84 1.18
N SER A 291 -6.51 18.49 1.75
CA SER A 291 -6.33 17.20 2.41
C SER A 291 -7.23 17.07 3.65
N ILE A 292 -7.53 15.83 4.06
CA ILE A 292 -8.24 15.55 5.32
C ILE A 292 -7.52 16.22 6.50
N SER A 293 -6.18 16.19 6.51
CA SER A 293 -5.37 16.86 7.56
C SER A 293 -5.60 18.36 7.59
N PHE A 294 -5.74 19.00 6.42
CA PHE A 294 -6.08 20.42 6.34
C PHE A 294 -7.50 20.67 6.89
N GLU A 295 -8.49 19.87 6.49
CA GLU A 295 -9.86 19.98 7.00
C GLU A 295 -9.93 19.76 8.51
N MET A 296 -9.22 18.76 9.04
CA MET A 296 -9.12 18.49 10.48
C MET A 296 -8.55 19.70 11.22
N SER A 297 -7.45 20.27 10.75
CA SER A 297 -6.83 21.45 11.33
C SER A 297 -7.77 22.65 11.32
N GLN A 298 -8.49 22.87 10.24
CA GLN A 298 -9.50 23.92 10.13
C GLN A 298 -10.69 23.69 11.07
N ALA A 299 -11.17 22.44 11.16
CA ALA A 299 -12.28 22.10 12.06
C ALA A 299 -11.91 22.32 13.53
N LEU A 300 -10.68 21.93 13.93
CA LEU A 300 -10.17 22.13 15.28
C LEU A 300 -10.06 23.62 15.64
N ARG A 301 -9.55 24.45 14.72
CA ARG A 301 -9.43 25.89 14.91
C ARG A 301 -10.80 26.58 15.04
N LYS A 302 -11.81 26.10 14.30
CA LYS A 302 -13.15 26.71 14.31
C LYS A 302 -13.98 26.32 15.53
N SER A 303 -13.97 25.05 15.93
CA SER A 303 -14.76 24.55 17.06
C SER A 303 -14.29 23.17 17.51
N LYS A 304 -13.76 23.07 18.73
CA LYS A 304 -13.38 21.80 19.35
C LYS A 304 -14.55 20.81 19.41
N LEU A 305 -15.76 21.28 19.70
CA LEU A 305 -16.95 20.42 19.79
C LEU A 305 -17.27 19.79 18.41
N LYS A 306 -17.33 20.60 17.36
CA LYS A 306 -17.60 20.10 15.99
C LYS A 306 -16.48 19.20 15.49
N PHE A 307 -15.24 19.50 15.84
CA PHE A 307 -14.10 18.63 15.56
C PHE A 307 -14.27 17.24 16.19
N LEU A 308 -14.58 17.19 17.49
CA LEU A 308 -14.79 15.93 18.21
C LEU A 308 -16.00 15.14 17.66
N GLN A 309 -17.08 15.80 17.31
CA GLN A 309 -18.25 15.14 16.68
C GLN A 309 -17.90 14.48 15.36
N LYS A 310 -17.04 15.11 14.53
CA LYS A 310 -16.64 14.59 13.21
C LYS A 310 -15.47 13.60 13.29
N TYR A 311 -14.49 13.86 14.12
CA TYR A 311 -13.19 13.16 14.13
C TYR A 311 -12.86 12.48 15.46
N GLY A 312 -13.69 12.61 16.50
CA GLY A 312 -13.44 12.08 17.84
C GLY A 312 -13.39 10.53 17.90
N HIS A 313 -13.85 9.85 16.83
CA HIS A 313 -13.73 8.41 16.70
C HIS A 313 -12.31 7.94 16.28
N LEU A 314 -11.46 8.86 15.82
CA LEU A 314 -10.08 8.57 15.45
C LEU A 314 -9.24 8.43 16.71
N ARG A 315 -8.40 7.40 16.74
CA ARG A 315 -7.52 7.11 17.88
C ARG A 315 -6.06 7.43 17.51
N PRO A 316 -5.26 7.93 18.45
CA PRO A 316 -3.83 8.17 18.24
C PRO A 316 -3.07 6.89 17.83
N ASN A 317 -3.52 5.71 18.34
CA ASN A 317 -2.98 4.39 18.03
C ASN A 317 -4.11 3.50 17.52
N THR A 318 -4.35 3.46 16.23
CA THR A 318 -5.45 2.69 15.62
C THR A 318 -5.37 1.19 15.86
N TYR A 319 -4.17 0.65 16.07
CA TYR A 319 -3.90 -0.75 16.36
C TYR A 319 -3.95 -1.09 17.87
N GLU A 320 -4.08 -0.11 18.76
CA GLU A 320 -4.20 -0.33 20.21
C GLU A 320 -5.64 -0.09 20.66
N ILE A 321 -6.42 -1.17 20.83
CA ILE A 321 -7.86 -1.08 21.19
C ILE A 321 -8.10 -0.34 22.51
N LEU A 322 -7.14 -0.39 23.44
CA LEU A 322 -7.25 0.25 24.74
C LEU A 322 -6.84 1.73 24.75
N THR A 323 -6.37 2.26 23.62
CA THR A 323 -6.07 3.69 23.52
C THR A 323 -7.38 4.47 23.52
N PRO A 324 -7.56 5.48 24.37
CA PRO A 324 -8.76 6.32 24.41
C PRO A 324 -8.92 7.10 23.10
N ASN A 325 -10.18 7.39 22.77
CA ASN A 325 -10.52 8.25 21.62
C ASN A 325 -10.11 9.69 21.85
#